data_3658a518b2a9f05c28ff3dfbe3cf4a7b
#
_entry.id   3658a518b2a9f05c28ff3dfbe3cf4a7b
#
_cell.length_a   1.000
_cell.length_b   1.000
_cell.length_c   1.000
_cell.angle_alpha   90.00
_cell.angle_beta   90.00
_cell.angle_gamma   90.00
#
_symmetry.space_group_name_H-M   'P 1'
#
loop_
_entity.id
_entity.type
_entity.pdbx_description
1 polymer ?
#
loop_
_entity_poly.entity_id
_entity_poly.type
_entity_poly.pdbx_seq_one_letter_code
_entity_poly.pdbx_strand_id
1 'polypeptide(L)'
;MAAYNTEVVLSVQHWNDTLFSFTTTRNKGLRFRNGHFLMIGLEVEGKPLVRAYSVASPNYAEHLEFLSIKVQDGPLTSRLQKIQVGDPILVSEKSVGTLVLDDLNPGKHLYLFSTGTGLAPFMSIIRDPETYDKFEKVVLIHGVRLVSELAYGDYIKNELTQDEYLGELIRDKLIYYPTVTREAFTHTGRLTTAIESGQLFKDIGLPPLDSSVDRAMICGSPSMLKETAAMLDAKGFKVSPSLGQLGDYVFERAFVEK
;
A
#
# COMPACT_ATOMS: atom_id res chain seq x y z
N MET A 1 -23.59 11.89 -11.22
CA MET A 1 -22.78 10.77 -11.75
C MET A 1 -21.33 11.05 -11.37
N ALA A 2 -20.56 10.04 -10.97
CA ALA A 2 -19.13 10.23 -10.76
C ALA A 2 -18.49 10.61 -12.12
N ALA A 3 -17.67 11.67 -12.12
CA ALA A 3 -16.94 12.09 -13.31
C ALA A 3 -15.60 11.33 -13.38
N TYR A 4 -15.25 10.89 -14.59
CA TYR A 4 -14.01 10.17 -14.87
C TYR A 4 -13.22 10.91 -15.95
N ASN A 5 -11.92 11.02 -15.72
CA ASN A 5 -10.98 11.37 -16.77
C ASN A 5 -10.55 10.11 -17.51
N THR A 6 -10.25 10.24 -18.79
CA THR A 6 -9.58 9.17 -19.54
C THR A 6 -8.09 9.43 -19.52
N GLU A 7 -7.37 8.57 -18.83
CA GLU A 7 -5.91 8.56 -18.80
C GLU A 7 -5.36 7.49 -19.74
N VAL A 8 -4.10 7.56 -20.09
CA VAL A 8 -3.45 6.63 -21.03
C VAL A 8 -2.42 5.78 -20.29
N VAL A 9 -2.41 4.48 -20.55
CA VAL A 9 -1.41 3.55 -20.00
C VAL A 9 -0.02 3.89 -20.55
N LEU A 10 0.94 4.12 -19.66
CA LEU A 10 2.33 4.45 -19.98
C LEU A 10 3.26 3.24 -19.89
N SER A 11 3.00 2.33 -18.95
CA SER A 11 3.75 1.09 -18.77
C SER A 11 2.89 0.01 -18.14
N VAL A 12 3.24 -1.25 -18.38
CA VAL A 12 2.66 -2.42 -17.72
C VAL A 12 3.79 -3.37 -17.34
N GLN A 13 3.77 -3.83 -16.09
CA GLN A 13 4.72 -4.81 -15.58
C GLN A 13 3.98 -6.00 -14.96
N HIS A 14 4.18 -7.17 -15.51
CA HIS A 14 3.70 -8.43 -14.95
C HIS A 14 4.76 -8.99 -13.99
N TRP A 15 4.43 -9.05 -12.70
CA TRP A 15 5.33 -9.56 -11.66
C TRP A 15 5.36 -11.09 -11.64
N ASN A 16 4.19 -11.69 -11.79
CA ASN A 16 3.97 -13.15 -11.87
C ASN A 16 2.60 -13.43 -12.51
N ASP A 17 2.11 -14.67 -12.42
CA ASP A 17 0.83 -15.08 -12.99
C ASP A 17 -0.38 -14.46 -12.28
N THR A 18 -0.22 -13.90 -11.10
CA THR A 18 -1.30 -13.37 -10.27
C THR A 18 -1.22 -11.86 -9.99
N LEU A 19 -0.08 -11.21 -10.27
CA LEU A 19 0.16 -9.80 -9.97
C LEU A 19 0.70 -9.04 -11.19
N PHE A 20 0.26 -7.81 -11.36
CA PHE A 20 0.83 -6.84 -12.28
C PHE A 20 0.66 -5.43 -11.74
N SER A 21 1.49 -4.52 -12.21
CA SER A 21 1.35 -3.09 -12.00
C SER A 21 1.35 -2.36 -13.32
N PHE A 22 0.83 -1.16 -13.32
CA PHE A 22 0.84 -0.30 -14.50
C PHE A 22 0.85 1.16 -14.09
N THR A 23 1.37 2.00 -14.98
CA THR A 23 1.36 3.45 -14.83
C THR A 23 0.48 4.07 -15.90
N THR A 24 -0.12 5.22 -15.57
CA THR A 24 -0.94 6.00 -16.50
C THR A 24 -0.53 7.46 -16.48
N THR A 25 -0.93 8.22 -17.50
CA THR A 25 -0.95 9.68 -17.40
C THR A 25 -1.77 10.12 -16.19
N ARG A 26 -1.62 11.39 -15.81
CA ARG A 26 -2.34 11.98 -14.69
C ARG A 26 -2.91 13.33 -15.08
N ASN A 27 -4.21 13.50 -14.90
CA ASN A 27 -4.85 14.81 -15.05
C ASN A 27 -4.17 15.83 -14.13
N LYS A 28 -3.74 16.96 -14.68
CA LYS A 28 -3.02 18.02 -13.93
C LYS A 28 -3.82 18.64 -12.80
N GLY A 29 -5.15 18.54 -12.86
CA GLY A 29 -6.06 19.00 -11.81
C GLY A 29 -6.25 18.02 -10.65
N LEU A 30 -5.89 16.75 -10.83
CA LEU A 30 -6.07 15.71 -9.80
C LEU A 30 -5.14 15.98 -8.61
N ARG A 31 -5.75 16.06 -7.43
CA ARG A 31 -5.03 16.14 -6.15
C ARG A 31 -5.43 14.96 -5.28
N PHE A 32 -4.43 14.33 -4.65
CA PHE A 32 -4.64 13.24 -3.69
C PHE A 32 -3.58 13.29 -2.59
N ARG A 33 -3.87 12.67 -1.47
CA ARG A 33 -2.90 12.41 -0.40
C ARG A 33 -2.30 11.03 -0.58
N ASN A 34 -1.04 10.86 -0.19
CA ASN A 34 -0.42 9.55 -0.16
C ASN A 34 -1.24 8.62 0.76
N GLY A 35 -1.52 7.40 0.28
CA GLY A 35 -2.43 6.45 0.91
C GLY A 35 -3.88 6.48 0.40
N HIS A 36 -4.29 7.47 -0.40
CA HIS A 36 -5.61 7.50 -1.02
C HIS A 36 -5.77 6.46 -2.13
N PHE A 37 -7.03 6.17 -2.46
CA PHE A 37 -7.41 5.40 -3.64
C PHE A 37 -8.24 6.22 -4.62
N LEU A 38 -8.32 5.74 -5.85
CA LEU A 38 -9.13 6.24 -6.94
C LEU A 38 -10.04 5.13 -7.46
N MET A 39 -11.19 5.49 -8.00
CA MET A 39 -11.98 4.55 -8.81
C MET A 39 -11.35 4.51 -10.20
N ILE A 40 -10.85 3.35 -10.61
CA ILE A 40 -10.27 3.16 -11.94
C ILE A 40 -10.88 1.96 -12.65
N GLY A 41 -10.80 1.97 -13.97
CA GLY A 41 -11.26 0.85 -14.77
C GLY A 41 -11.34 1.13 -16.25
N LEU A 42 -12.27 0.45 -16.91
CA LEU A 42 -12.42 0.44 -18.35
C LEU A 42 -13.85 0.83 -18.74
N GLU A 43 -14.02 1.36 -19.93
CA GLU A 43 -15.33 1.43 -20.55
C GLU A 43 -15.68 0.08 -21.18
N VAL A 44 -16.79 -0.50 -20.76
CA VAL A 44 -17.30 -1.78 -21.27
C VAL A 44 -18.73 -1.58 -21.75
N GLU A 45 -18.99 -1.83 -23.01
CA GLU A 45 -20.32 -1.65 -23.64
C GLU A 45 -20.91 -0.25 -23.41
N GLY A 46 -20.07 0.80 -23.50
CA GLY A 46 -20.46 2.19 -23.30
C GLY A 46 -20.73 2.58 -21.83
N LYS A 47 -20.32 1.74 -20.87
CA LYS A 47 -20.50 2.00 -19.44
C LYS A 47 -19.19 1.86 -18.66
N PRO A 48 -18.95 2.71 -17.64
CA PRO A 48 -17.81 2.58 -16.77
C PRO A 48 -17.90 1.29 -15.94
N LEU A 49 -16.88 0.44 -16.04
CA LEU A 49 -16.64 -0.69 -15.15
C LEU A 49 -15.41 -0.35 -14.31
N VAL A 50 -15.62 0.11 -13.08
CA VAL A 50 -14.55 0.65 -12.21
C VAL A 50 -14.53 -0.02 -10.85
N ARG A 51 -13.37 0.00 -10.20
CA ARG A 51 -13.16 -0.44 -8.82
C ARG A 51 -12.20 0.50 -8.11
N ALA A 52 -12.20 0.45 -6.78
CA ALA A 52 -11.26 1.18 -5.96
C ALA A 52 -9.85 0.59 -6.07
N TYR A 53 -8.87 1.44 -6.35
CA TYR A 53 -7.46 1.08 -6.41
C TYR A 53 -6.63 2.12 -5.66
N SER A 54 -5.87 1.67 -4.67
CA SER A 54 -4.93 2.55 -3.98
C SER A 54 -3.85 3.04 -4.95
N VAL A 55 -3.54 4.32 -4.85
CA VAL A 55 -2.48 4.92 -5.67
C VAL A 55 -1.13 4.53 -5.08
N ALA A 56 -0.30 3.90 -5.89
CA ALA A 56 1.05 3.50 -5.50
C ALA A 56 2.08 4.60 -5.75
N SER A 57 1.91 5.46 -6.76
CA SER A 57 2.78 6.61 -6.99
C SER A 57 2.63 7.67 -5.88
N PRO A 58 3.69 8.40 -5.53
CA PRO A 58 3.59 9.52 -4.60
C PRO A 58 2.80 10.68 -5.21
N ASN A 59 2.22 11.51 -4.37
CA ASN A 59 1.31 12.59 -4.76
C ASN A 59 1.95 13.68 -5.62
N TYR A 60 3.27 13.79 -5.62
CA TYR A 60 4.04 14.72 -6.46
C TYR A 60 4.42 14.15 -7.83
N ALA A 61 4.26 12.83 -8.06
CA ALA A 61 4.56 12.22 -9.36
C ALA A 61 3.63 12.75 -10.46
N GLU A 62 4.15 12.90 -11.67
CA GLU A 62 3.37 13.35 -12.83
C GLU A 62 2.53 12.24 -13.47
N HIS A 63 2.63 11.01 -12.97
CA HIS A 63 1.89 9.83 -13.39
C HIS A 63 1.16 9.19 -12.21
N LEU A 64 0.21 8.33 -12.52
CA LEU A 64 -0.41 7.43 -11.53
C LEU A 64 0.15 6.02 -11.69
N GLU A 65 0.31 5.32 -10.58
CA GLU A 65 0.77 3.94 -10.53
C GLU A 65 -0.21 3.11 -9.71
N PHE A 66 -0.50 1.91 -10.18
CA PHE A 66 -1.44 0.98 -9.55
C PHE A 66 -0.88 -0.44 -9.53
N LEU A 67 -1.15 -1.16 -8.44
CA LEU A 67 -0.84 -2.58 -8.28
C LEU A 67 -2.15 -3.36 -8.27
N SER A 68 -2.25 -4.39 -9.10
CA SER A 68 -3.47 -5.18 -9.28
C SER A 68 -3.22 -6.68 -9.24
N ILE A 69 -4.21 -7.42 -8.77
CA ILE A 69 -4.28 -8.88 -8.92
C ILE A 69 -4.87 -9.25 -10.29
N LYS A 70 -4.54 -10.46 -10.77
CA LYS A 70 -5.13 -11.07 -11.96
C LYS A 70 -6.17 -12.10 -11.52
N VAL A 71 -7.44 -11.71 -11.47
CA VAL A 71 -8.55 -12.65 -11.21
C VAL A 71 -9.16 -13.03 -12.55
N GLN A 72 -9.07 -14.32 -12.91
CA GLN A 72 -9.47 -14.81 -14.25
C GLN A 72 -10.93 -14.51 -14.58
N ASP A 73 -11.84 -14.71 -13.62
CA ASP A 73 -13.28 -14.51 -13.80
C ASP A 73 -13.76 -13.16 -13.22
N GLY A 74 -12.85 -12.31 -12.75
CA GLY A 74 -13.18 -10.99 -12.23
C GLY A 74 -13.70 -10.06 -13.33
N PRO A 75 -14.85 -9.38 -13.16
CA PRO A 75 -15.43 -8.53 -14.21
C PRO A 75 -14.47 -7.50 -14.78
N LEU A 76 -13.72 -6.80 -13.93
CA LEU A 76 -12.72 -5.81 -14.33
C LEU A 76 -11.33 -6.44 -14.54
N THR A 77 -10.83 -7.22 -13.57
CA THR A 77 -9.43 -7.67 -13.57
C THR A 77 -9.11 -8.64 -14.71
N SER A 78 -10.08 -9.45 -15.18
CA SER A 78 -9.93 -10.30 -16.37
C SER A 78 -9.62 -9.51 -17.65
N ARG A 79 -10.06 -8.24 -17.71
CA ARG A 79 -9.80 -7.30 -18.80
C ARG A 79 -8.58 -6.44 -18.51
N LEU A 80 -8.52 -5.88 -17.31
CA LEU A 80 -7.45 -4.96 -16.89
C LEU A 80 -6.06 -5.60 -16.98
N GLN A 81 -5.93 -6.90 -16.69
CA GLN A 81 -4.65 -7.62 -16.83
C GLN A 81 -4.13 -7.72 -18.30
N LYS A 82 -4.95 -7.36 -19.29
CA LYS A 82 -4.62 -7.42 -20.73
C LYS A 82 -4.31 -6.05 -21.32
N ILE A 83 -4.36 -4.98 -20.53
CA ILE A 83 -4.07 -3.63 -21.01
C ILE A 83 -2.65 -3.54 -21.54
N GLN A 84 -2.46 -2.66 -22.49
CA GLN A 84 -1.17 -2.38 -23.14
C GLN A 84 -0.87 -0.88 -23.09
N VAL A 85 0.37 -0.52 -23.31
CA VAL A 85 0.78 0.87 -23.46
C VAL A 85 -0.04 1.54 -24.58
N GLY A 86 -0.62 2.70 -24.27
CA GLY A 86 -1.50 3.44 -25.15
C GLY A 86 -2.99 3.20 -24.91
N ASP A 87 -3.38 2.17 -24.15
CA ASP A 87 -4.78 1.90 -23.86
C ASP A 87 -5.39 2.96 -22.93
N PRO A 88 -6.69 3.28 -23.10
CA PRO A 88 -7.40 4.20 -22.22
C PRO A 88 -7.78 3.55 -20.89
N ILE A 89 -7.62 4.30 -19.80
CA ILE A 89 -8.07 3.94 -18.44
C ILE A 89 -8.99 5.05 -17.93
N LEU A 90 -10.15 4.68 -17.40
CA LEU A 90 -11.01 5.60 -16.67
C LEU A 90 -10.46 5.81 -15.26
N VAL A 91 -10.32 7.05 -14.83
CA VAL A 91 -9.83 7.44 -13.51
C VAL A 91 -10.76 8.49 -12.90
N SER A 92 -11.24 8.28 -11.68
CA SER A 92 -12.12 9.25 -11.02
C SER A 92 -11.43 10.60 -10.80
N GLU A 93 -12.19 11.68 -10.90
CA GLU A 93 -11.67 13.05 -10.68
C GLU A 93 -11.34 13.34 -9.20
N LYS A 94 -11.86 12.52 -8.29
CA LYS A 94 -11.66 12.69 -6.84
C LYS A 94 -11.09 11.41 -6.24
N SER A 95 -10.13 11.60 -5.36
CA SER A 95 -9.57 10.56 -4.51
C SER A 95 -10.24 10.57 -3.14
N VAL A 96 -10.24 9.41 -2.48
CA VAL A 96 -10.69 9.23 -1.10
C VAL A 96 -9.80 8.17 -0.43
N GLY A 97 -9.86 8.05 0.89
CA GLY A 97 -9.14 7.03 1.63
C GLY A 97 -8.93 7.42 3.09
N THR A 98 -8.67 6.43 3.92
CA THR A 98 -8.45 6.59 5.37
C THR A 98 -7.00 6.35 5.78
N LEU A 99 -6.15 5.89 4.86
CA LEU A 99 -4.72 5.64 5.13
C LEU A 99 -3.89 6.90 4.95
N VAL A 100 -4.14 7.92 5.76
CA VAL A 100 -3.41 9.19 5.70
C VAL A 100 -2.65 9.45 6.99
N LEU A 101 -1.46 10.03 6.86
CA LEU A 101 -0.62 10.37 8.02
C LEU A 101 -1.29 11.39 8.94
N ASP A 102 -2.17 12.23 8.39
CA ASP A 102 -2.86 13.28 9.14
C ASP A 102 -3.89 12.74 10.15
N ASP A 103 -4.32 11.51 10.00
CA ASP A 103 -5.27 10.87 10.92
C ASP A 103 -4.55 10.05 12.03
N LEU A 104 -3.23 10.13 12.08
CA LEU A 104 -2.42 9.52 13.14
C LEU A 104 -2.01 10.54 14.21
N ASN A 105 -2.11 10.12 15.48
CA ASN A 105 -1.51 10.83 16.58
C ASN A 105 0.01 11.00 16.35
N PRO A 106 0.67 12.04 16.89
CA PRO A 106 2.12 12.12 16.89
C PRO A 106 2.74 10.84 17.48
N GLY A 107 3.83 10.36 16.88
CA GLY A 107 4.49 9.13 17.27
C GLY A 107 5.95 9.10 16.86
N LYS A 108 6.67 8.09 17.34
CA LYS A 108 8.10 7.93 17.08
C LYS A 108 8.37 6.98 15.91
N HIS A 109 7.66 5.85 15.86
CA HIS A 109 7.81 4.87 14.79
C HIS A 109 6.48 4.63 14.09
N LEU A 110 6.55 4.40 12.79
CA LEU A 110 5.40 4.05 11.95
C LEU A 110 5.52 2.61 11.46
N TYR A 111 4.53 1.79 11.76
CA TYR A 111 4.43 0.41 11.30
C TYR A 111 3.38 0.31 10.18
N LEU A 112 3.80 -0.13 9.00
CA LEU A 112 2.97 -0.30 7.82
C LEU A 112 2.76 -1.81 7.59
N PHE A 113 1.58 -2.31 7.96
CA PHE A 113 1.25 -3.73 7.84
C PHE A 113 0.53 -4.00 6.53
N SER A 114 1.15 -4.71 5.61
CA SER A 114 0.58 -5.02 4.30
C SER A 114 0.51 -6.52 4.00
N THR A 115 -0.52 -6.92 3.25
CA THR A 115 -0.54 -8.20 2.56
C THR A 115 -1.00 -8.05 1.11
N GLY A 116 -0.32 -8.75 0.20
CA GLY A 116 -0.65 -8.73 -1.23
C GLY A 116 -0.66 -7.31 -1.81
N THR A 117 -1.73 -6.95 -2.52
CA THR A 117 -1.89 -5.60 -3.11
C THR A 117 -2.11 -4.48 -2.10
N GLY A 118 -2.30 -4.80 -0.81
CA GLY A 118 -2.28 -3.82 0.27
C GLY A 118 -0.93 -3.08 0.41
N LEU A 119 0.09 -3.52 -0.30
CA LEU A 119 1.34 -2.80 -0.45
C LEU A 119 1.16 -1.45 -1.19
N ALA A 120 0.22 -1.35 -2.12
CA ALA A 120 0.07 -0.20 -3.01
C ALA A 120 0.00 1.16 -2.29
N PRO A 121 -0.88 1.39 -1.29
CA PRO A 121 -0.91 2.68 -0.59
C PRO A 121 0.38 2.97 0.17
N PHE A 122 1.06 1.94 0.64
CA PHE A 122 2.33 2.11 1.35
C PHE A 122 3.49 2.45 0.42
N MET A 123 3.42 2.06 -0.85
CA MET A 123 4.37 2.52 -1.85
C MET A 123 4.33 4.05 -2.04
N SER A 124 3.15 4.67 -1.97
CA SER A 124 3.06 6.13 -2.00
C SER A 124 3.55 6.77 -0.70
N ILE A 125 3.25 6.18 0.46
CA ILE A 125 3.62 6.68 1.79
C ILE A 125 5.14 6.61 2.02
N ILE A 126 5.81 5.51 1.68
CA ILE A 126 7.28 5.40 1.85
C ILE A 126 8.08 6.25 0.87
N ARG A 127 7.42 6.80 -0.16
CA ARG A 127 8.00 7.76 -1.10
C ARG A 127 7.63 9.21 -0.76
N ASP A 128 6.99 9.45 0.39
CA ASP A 128 6.63 10.77 0.87
C ASP A 128 7.68 11.29 1.86
N PRO A 129 8.35 12.43 1.57
CA PRO A 129 9.28 13.05 2.52
C PRO A 129 8.65 13.31 3.90
N GLU A 130 7.37 13.70 3.93
CA GLU A 130 6.64 13.98 5.17
C GLU A 130 6.61 12.78 6.11
N THR A 131 6.61 11.56 5.57
CA THR A 131 6.67 10.33 6.38
C THR A 131 7.92 10.30 7.26
N TYR A 132 9.05 10.72 6.71
CA TYR A 132 10.34 10.72 7.40
C TYR A 132 10.57 11.97 8.27
N ASP A 133 9.82 13.03 8.02
CA ASP A 133 9.79 14.20 8.92
C ASP A 133 9.00 13.89 10.20
N LYS A 134 7.92 13.12 10.08
CA LYS A 134 7.05 12.77 11.20
C LYS A 134 7.56 11.61 12.05
N PHE A 135 8.33 10.67 11.48
CA PHE A 135 8.75 9.45 12.16
C PHE A 135 10.26 9.23 12.12
N GLU A 136 10.81 8.72 13.24
CA GLU A 136 12.23 8.36 13.36
C GLU A 136 12.54 7.05 12.62
N LYS A 137 11.60 6.09 12.65
CA LYS A 137 11.68 4.83 11.89
C LYS A 137 10.34 4.52 11.25
N VAL A 138 10.41 3.95 10.05
CA VAL A 138 9.26 3.47 9.28
C VAL A 138 9.50 1.99 8.98
N VAL A 139 8.64 1.13 9.48
CA VAL A 139 8.77 -0.33 9.32
C VAL A 139 7.69 -0.81 8.36
N LEU A 140 8.07 -1.18 7.14
CA LEU A 140 7.16 -1.75 6.15
C LEU A 140 7.20 -3.27 6.22
N ILE A 141 6.15 -3.87 6.77
CA ILE A 141 5.97 -5.32 6.82
C ILE A 141 5.12 -5.75 5.62
N HIS A 142 5.70 -6.57 4.74
CA HIS A 142 5.05 -7.03 3.51
C HIS A 142 4.86 -8.54 3.55
N GLY A 143 3.65 -8.98 3.89
CA GLY A 143 3.29 -10.40 3.95
C GLY A 143 2.74 -10.91 2.62
N VAL A 144 3.32 -11.99 2.10
CA VAL A 144 2.87 -12.66 0.88
C VAL A 144 2.83 -14.19 1.08
N ARG A 145 2.28 -14.89 0.10
CA ARG A 145 2.24 -16.38 0.12
C ARG A 145 3.52 -16.98 -0.43
N LEU A 146 3.97 -16.47 -1.58
CA LEU A 146 5.13 -16.95 -2.33
C LEU A 146 6.13 -15.81 -2.55
N VAL A 147 7.41 -16.15 -2.67
CA VAL A 147 8.49 -15.17 -2.96
C VAL A 147 8.22 -14.40 -4.25
N SER A 148 7.64 -15.06 -5.25
CA SER A 148 7.26 -14.45 -6.53
C SER A 148 6.18 -13.36 -6.40
N GLU A 149 5.49 -13.27 -5.27
CA GLU A 149 4.49 -12.23 -4.97
C GLU A 149 5.09 -10.99 -4.28
N LEU A 150 6.41 -10.96 -4.01
CA LEU A 150 7.11 -9.81 -3.46
C LEU A 150 7.34 -8.71 -4.52
N ALA A 151 6.24 -8.23 -5.11
CA ALA A 151 6.28 -7.08 -6.02
C ALA A 151 6.96 -5.88 -5.33
N TYR A 152 7.74 -5.12 -6.08
CA TYR A 152 8.54 -3.98 -5.60
C TYR A 152 9.65 -4.32 -4.58
N GLY A 153 9.84 -5.59 -4.20
CA GLY A 153 10.83 -5.94 -3.17
C GLY A 153 12.24 -5.47 -3.50
N ASP A 154 12.68 -5.72 -4.73
CA ASP A 154 14.00 -5.28 -5.21
C ASP A 154 14.07 -3.76 -5.39
N TYR A 155 13.00 -3.14 -5.88
CA TYR A 155 12.89 -1.68 -5.99
C TYR A 155 13.06 -1.01 -4.62
N ILE A 156 12.35 -1.47 -3.59
CA ILE A 156 12.43 -0.91 -2.23
C ILE A 156 13.83 -1.05 -1.64
N LYS A 157 14.47 -2.21 -1.85
CA LYS A 157 15.79 -2.51 -1.26
C LYS A 157 16.93 -1.80 -1.97
N ASN A 158 16.88 -1.72 -3.31
CA ASN A 158 18.04 -1.38 -4.12
C ASN A 158 17.88 -0.05 -4.85
N GLU A 159 16.72 0.23 -5.46
CA GLU A 159 16.53 1.42 -6.28
C GLU A 159 16.08 2.62 -5.45
N LEU A 160 15.07 2.45 -4.60
CA LEU A 160 14.53 3.53 -3.76
C LEU A 160 15.57 4.12 -2.81
N THR A 161 16.51 3.29 -2.35
CA THR A 161 17.64 3.73 -1.52
C THR A 161 18.67 4.59 -2.28
N GLN A 162 18.62 4.61 -3.61
CA GLN A 162 19.48 5.41 -4.47
C GLN A 162 18.79 6.67 -5.02
N ASP A 163 17.53 6.91 -4.62
CA ASP A 163 16.81 8.13 -5.01
C ASP A 163 17.59 9.39 -4.62
N GLU A 164 17.68 10.33 -5.53
CA GLU A 164 18.50 11.54 -5.37
C GLU A 164 18.04 12.40 -4.18
N TYR A 165 16.74 12.43 -3.90
CA TYR A 165 16.14 13.29 -2.88
C TYR A 165 15.81 12.56 -1.59
N LEU A 166 15.37 11.30 -1.69
CA LEU A 166 14.87 10.51 -0.55
C LEU A 166 15.84 9.41 -0.10
N GLY A 167 16.81 9.05 -0.92
CA GLY A 167 17.64 7.86 -0.68
C GLY A 167 18.37 7.88 0.65
N GLU A 168 18.87 9.03 1.11
CA GLU A 168 19.51 9.16 2.42
C GLU A 168 18.52 8.90 3.57
N LEU A 169 17.36 9.55 3.55
CA LEU A 169 16.29 9.37 4.55
C LEU A 169 15.80 7.92 4.59
N ILE A 170 15.64 7.31 3.42
CA ILE A 170 15.18 5.92 3.29
C ILE A 170 16.21 4.94 3.86
N ARG A 171 17.49 5.09 3.53
CA ARG A 171 18.55 4.22 4.11
C ARG A 171 18.59 4.30 5.64
N ASP A 172 18.37 5.48 6.19
CA ASP A 172 18.49 5.69 7.63
C ASP A 172 17.22 5.28 8.38
N LYS A 173 16.03 5.47 7.79
CA LYS A 173 14.76 5.39 8.52
C LYS A 173 13.84 4.26 8.07
N LEU A 174 13.89 3.80 6.82
CA LEU A 174 13.01 2.75 6.32
C LEU A 174 13.58 1.36 6.60
N ILE A 175 12.77 0.52 7.23
CA ILE A 175 13.05 -0.91 7.43
C ILE A 175 12.03 -1.69 6.63
N TYR A 176 12.46 -2.41 5.60
CA TYR A 176 11.60 -3.30 4.80
C TYR A 176 11.71 -4.73 5.32
N TYR A 177 10.59 -5.26 5.81
CA TYR A 177 10.50 -6.60 6.41
C TYR A 177 9.50 -7.49 5.65
N PRO A 178 9.93 -8.15 4.56
CA PRO A 178 9.08 -9.08 3.82
C PRO A 178 8.93 -10.40 4.58
N THR A 179 7.71 -10.97 4.59
CA THR A 179 7.41 -12.30 5.14
C THR A 179 6.73 -13.18 4.10
N VAL A 180 7.06 -14.47 4.07
CA VAL A 180 6.50 -15.45 3.13
C VAL A 180 5.87 -16.60 3.91
N THR A 181 4.65 -17.03 3.53
CA THR A 181 3.89 -18.00 4.34
C THR A 181 3.87 -19.42 3.78
N ARG A 182 4.17 -19.62 2.49
CA ARG A 182 3.98 -20.94 1.83
C ARG A 182 5.23 -21.59 1.27
N GLU A 183 6.37 -20.96 1.42
CA GLU A 183 7.67 -21.50 1.02
C GLU A 183 8.78 -20.99 1.93
N ALA A 184 9.97 -21.58 1.83
CA ALA A 184 11.12 -21.16 2.61
C ALA A 184 11.59 -19.75 2.21
N PHE A 185 11.81 -18.90 3.21
CA PHE A 185 12.30 -17.55 3.05
C PHE A 185 13.00 -17.10 4.34
N THR A 186 13.73 -15.98 4.29
CA THR A 186 14.42 -15.42 5.46
C THR A 186 13.47 -15.22 6.64
N HIS A 187 12.28 -14.65 6.38
CA HIS A 187 11.23 -14.49 7.39
C HIS A 187 10.00 -15.30 6.96
N THR A 188 9.91 -16.54 7.43
CA THR A 188 8.80 -17.46 7.12
C THR A 188 7.69 -17.31 8.15
N GLY A 189 6.43 -17.22 7.67
CA GLY A 189 5.25 -17.18 8.51
C GLY A 189 4.41 -15.92 8.35
N ARG A 190 3.35 -15.82 9.17
CA ARG A 190 2.46 -14.65 9.16
C ARG A 190 3.10 -13.48 9.88
N LEU A 191 2.82 -12.27 9.42
CA LEU A 191 3.29 -11.04 10.05
C LEU A 191 2.84 -10.92 11.52
N THR A 192 1.60 -11.32 11.84
CA THR A 192 1.08 -11.31 13.22
C THR A 192 1.88 -12.25 14.12
N THR A 193 2.25 -13.44 13.64
CA THR A 193 3.11 -14.38 14.37
C THR A 193 4.50 -13.81 14.64
N ALA A 194 5.10 -13.11 13.66
CA ALA A 194 6.40 -12.47 13.86
C ALA A 194 6.37 -11.37 14.93
N ILE A 195 5.24 -10.64 15.04
CA ILE A 195 5.01 -9.61 16.05
C ILE A 195 4.79 -10.24 17.42
N GLU A 196 3.86 -11.21 17.53
CA GLU A 196 3.48 -11.85 18.81
C GLU A 196 4.63 -12.63 19.44
N SER A 197 5.44 -13.32 18.61
CA SER A 197 6.65 -14.01 19.08
C SER A 197 7.80 -13.07 19.46
N GLY A 198 7.71 -11.78 19.09
CA GLY A 198 8.79 -10.81 19.26
C GLY A 198 9.93 -10.96 18.23
N GLN A 199 9.82 -11.88 17.28
CA GLN A 199 10.87 -12.11 16.27
C GLN A 199 11.10 -10.88 15.40
N LEU A 200 10.02 -10.21 14.94
CA LEU A 200 10.13 -8.95 14.20
C LEU A 200 11.06 -7.96 14.90
N PHE A 201 10.83 -7.70 16.19
CA PHE A 201 11.56 -6.67 16.93
C PHE A 201 13.02 -7.03 17.13
N LYS A 202 13.34 -8.31 17.32
CA LYS A 202 14.72 -8.79 17.37
C LYS A 202 15.44 -8.58 16.05
N ASP A 203 14.77 -8.88 14.94
CA ASP A 203 15.36 -8.80 13.61
C ASP A 203 15.63 -7.34 13.20
N ILE A 204 14.73 -6.42 13.57
CA ILE A 204 14.84 -5.00 13.20
C ILE A 204 15.54 -4.13 14.25
N GLY A 205 15.86 -4.68 15.42
CA GLY A 205 16.55 -3.96 16.48
C GLY A 205 15.73 -2.86 17.17
N LEU A 206 14.40 -2.99 17.17
CA LEU A 206 13.48 -2.07 17.83
C LEU A 206 12.78 -2.73 19.02
N PRO A 207 12.32 -1.95 20.02
CA PRO A 207 11.52 -2.50 21.13
C PRO A 207 10.17 -3.03 20.62
N PRO A 208 9.49 -3.90 21.39
CA PRO A 208 8.11 -4.31 21.12
C PRO A 208 7.17 -3.11 20.97
N LEU A 209 6.06 -3.31 20.22
CA LEU A 209 5.03 -2.28 20.00
C LEU A 209 4.55 -1.65 21.31
N ASP A 210 4.57 -0.33 21.35
CA ASP A 210 4.11 0.51 22.47
C ASP A 210 3.17 1.60 21.94
N SER A 211 1.90 1.55 22.34
CA SER A 211 0.88 2.51 21.91
C SER A 211 1.16 3.96 22.34
N SER A 212 2.06 4.19 23.31
CA SER A 212 2.45 5.54 23.71
C SER A 212 3.35 6.25 22.69
N VAL A 213 4.10 5.49 21.87
CA VAL A 213 5.12 6.03 20.95
C VAL A 213 4.99 5.53 19.51
N ASP A 214 4.34 4.40 19.27
CA ASP A 214 4.24 3.81 17.93
C ASP A 214 2.91 4.14 17.28
N ARG A 215 2.89 4.18 15.95
CA ARG A 215 1.70 4.36 15.12
C ARG A 215 1.65 3.27 14.06
N ALA A 216 0.43 2.97 13.58
CA ALA A 216 0.29 1.90 12.61
C ALA A 216 -0.70 2.24 11.49
N MET A 217 -0.45 1.65 10.32
CA MET A 217 -1.36 1.59 9.20
C MET A 217 -1.51 0.16 8.72
N ILE A 218 -2.72 -0.25 8.39
CA ILE A 218 -3.02 -1.63 7.99
C ILE A 218 -3.73 -1.62 6.64
N CYS A 219 -3.18 -2.34 5.65
CA CYS A 219 -3.85 -2.57 4.37
C CYS A 219 -3.62 -3.98 3.85
N GLY A 220 -4.68 -4.68 3.48
CA GLY A 220 -4.57 -6.03 2.95
C GLY A 220 -5.86 -6.83 3.01
N SER A 221 -5.73 -8.15 3.18
CA SER A 221 -6.87 -9.06 3.22
C SER A 221 -7.76 -8.83 4.45
N PRO A 222 -9.07 -9.13 4.37
CA PRO A 222 -10.00 -8.96 5.50
C PRO A 222 -9.57 -9.71 6.76
N SER A 223 -8.99 -10.91 6.63
CA SER A 223 -8.49 -11.67 7.79
C SER A 223 -7.31 -10.99 8.45
N MET A 224 -6.34 -10.52 7.65
CA MET A 224 -5.16 -9.81 8.16
C MET A 224 -5.56 -8.51 8.85
N LEU A 225 -6.47 -7.72 8.26
CA LEU A 225 -6.99 -6.51 8.89
C LEU A 225 -7.59 -6.80 10.27
N LYS A 226 -8.46 -7.82 10.34
CA LYS A 226 -9.11 -8.21 11.60
C LYS A 226 -8.11 -8.69 12.66
N GLU A 227 -7.17 -9.57 12.28
CA GLU A 227 -6.17 -10.12 13.17
C GLU A 227 -5.23 -9.02 13.70
N THR A 228 -4.74 -8.14 12.80
CA THR A 228 -3.81 -7.07 13.17
C THR A 228 -4.50 -6.00 14.01
N ALA A 229 -5.73 -5.59 13.66
CA ALA A 229 -6.49 -4.64 14.47
C ALA A 229 -6.73 -5.17 15.89
N ALA A 230 -7.19 -6.42 16.03
CA ALA A 230 -7.40 -7.05 17.34
C ALA A 230 -6.08 -7.11 18.16
N MET A 231 -4.96 -7.40 17.53
CA MET A 231 -3.65 -7.41 18.18
C MET A 231 -3.25 -6.00 18.66
N LEU A 232 -3.47 -4.97 17.85
CA LEU A 232 -3.19 -3.58 18.21
C LEU A 232 -4.10 -3.11 19.34
N ASP A 233 -5.40 -3.39 19.27
CA ASP A 233 -6.37 -3.07 20.34
C ASP A 233 -5.97 -3.72 21.67
N ALA A 234 -5.55 -5.00 21.66
CA ALA A 234 -5.09 -5.71 22.83
C ALA A 234 -3.81 -5.09 23.45
N LYS A 235 -3.01 -4.37 22.63
CA LYS A 235 -1.82 -3.63 23.07
C LYS A 235 -2.13 -2.17 23.45
N GLY A 236 -3.40 -1.76 23.47
CA GLY A 236 -3.84 -0.45 23.90
C GLY A 236 -3.83 0.64 22.81
N PHE A 237 -3.56 0.27 21.54
CA PHE A 237 -3.72 1.20 20.42
C PHE A 237 -5.20 1.49 20.18
N LYS A 238 -5.50 2.71 19.76
CA LYS A 238 -6.87 3.14 19.42
C LYS A 238 -6.98 3.47 17.95
N VAL A 239 -7.96 2.88 17.29
CA VAL A 239 -8.25 3.18 15.88
C VAL A 239 -8.72 4.63 15.73
N SER A 240 -8.33 5.29 14.63
CA SER A 240 -8.96 6.54 14.20
C SER A 240 -10.46 6.29 13.95
N PRO A 241 -11.37 6.99 14.63
CA PRO A 241 -12.79 6.69 14.54
C PRO A 241 -13.43 7.10 13.20
N SER A 242 -12.86 8.08 12.52
CA SER A 242 -13.31 8.56 11.21
C SER A 242 -12.26 9.44 10.53
N LEU A 243 -12.42 9.66 9.23
CA LEU A 243 -11.55 10.57 8.46
C LEU A 243 -11.47 11.95 9.13
N GLY A 244 -10.27 12.48 9.29
CA GLY A 244 -9.98 13.76 9.95
C GLY A 244 -9.96 13.68 11.47
N GLN A 245 -10.03 12.49 12.06
CA GLN A 245 -9.89 12.30 13.50
C GLN A 245 -8.65 11.46 13.80
N LEU A 246 -7.92 11.87 14.85
CA LEU A 246 -6.68 11.23 15.22
C LEU A 246 -6.91 9.87 15.90
N GLY A 247 -6.06 8.90 15.56
CA GLY A 247 -5.94 7.61 16.22
C GLY A 247 -4.50 7.15 16.29
N ASP A 248 -4.25 6.03 16.96
CA ASP A 248 -2.94 5.41 16.99
C ASP A 248 -2.71 4.52 15.77
N TYR A 249 -3.83 4.11 15.12
CA TYR A 249 -3.75 3.43 13.85
C TYR A 249 -4.95 3.73 12.94
N VAL A 250 -4.74 3.53 11.64
CA VAL A 250 -5.74 3.57 10.57
C VAL A 250 -5.68 2.29 9.75
N PHE A 251 -6.79 1.93 9.10
CA PHE A 251 -6.81 0.75 8.23
C PHE A 251 -7.71 0.93 7.02
N GLU A 252 -7.41 0.19 5.94
CA GLU A 252 -8.23 0.13 4.73
C GLU A 252 -8.16 -1.26 4.10
N ARG A 253 -9.25 -1.72 3.48
CA ARG A 253 -9.27 -3.00 2.76
C ARG A 253 -8.63 -2.84 1.39
N ALA A 254 -7.68 -3.71 1.05
CA ALA A 254 -7.02 -3.70 -0.26
C ALA A 254 -8.01 -3.97 -1.42
N PHE A 255 -9.05 -4.77 -1.17
CA PHE A 255 -10.11 -5.06 -2.15
C PHE A 255 -11.38 -5.53 -1.41
N VAL A 256 -12.52 -5.38 -2.06
CA VAL A 256 -13.80 -5.90 -1.60
C VAL A 256 -14.24 -6.96 -2.61
N GLU A 257 -14.20 -8.22 -2.21
CA GLU A 257 -14.91 -9.28 -2.93
C GLU A 257 -16.41 -9.07 -2.73
N LYS A 258 -17.15 -8.97 -3.84
CA LYS A 258 -18.60 -9.08 -3.85
C LYS A 258 -18.97 -10.40 -4.48
#